data_61136dc721ba7c5215810f32f33c88d8
#
_entry.id   61136dc721ba7c5215810f32f33c88d8
#
_cell.length_a   1.000
_cell.length_b   1.000
_cell.length_c   1.000
_cell.angle_alpha   90.00
_cell.angle_beta   90.00
_cell.angle_gamma   90.00
#
_symmetry.space_group_name_H-M   'P 1'
#
loop_
_entity.id
_entity.type
_entity.pdbx_description
1 polymer ?
#
loop_
_entity_poly.entity_id
_entity_poly.type
_entity_poly.pdbx_seq_one_letter_code
_entity_poly.pdbx_strand_id
1 'polypeptide(L)'
;MKLNTIPEAIEDFKEGKFVIVVDDEDRENEGDLICAAEKITPEMVNFMLKNARGLLCAPITMSRCQELDLPHQVQENTSMLGTPFTVTVDKLEGCTTGVSAHDRAATIQALADPASTPQTFGRPGHINPLYAQDNGVLRRSGHTEAAVDLCRLAGMYPAGALMEIMNDDGTMARMPQLQEFAKEHGLKIITIKDLIAYRLQTESLVEEGIEVDMPTAYGHFRIIPFRQKSNGLEHFALIKGEWEKDEPILVRVHSSCATGDILGSKRCDCGEQLHRAMQKIDEEGKGVIVYMQQEGRGIGLMNKLAAYKLQEEGYDTVDANLCLGFKADERDYGCGAQILRKLGVQKMRLMTNNPVKRVGLEAYGLEIVENVPIEVTPNEYNLRYLKTKKDRMGHTLKL
;
A
#
# COMPACT_ATOMS: atom_id res chain seq x y z
N MET A 1 18.39 -7.34 20.08
CA MET A 1 18.09 -6.00 20.63
C MET A 1 16.61 -5.71 20.41
N LYS A 2 15.92 -5.05 21.34
CA LYS A 2 14.52 -4.64 21.10
C LYS A 2 14.54 -3.47 20.12
N LEU A 3 13.74 -3.53 19.06
CA LEU A 3 13.58 -2.43 18.11
C LEU A 3 12.94 -1.21 18.78
N ASN A 4 13.17 -0.03 18.23
CA ASN A 4 12.60 1.20 18.73
C ASN A 4 11.13 1.34 18.33
N THR A 5 10.38 2.16 19.05
CA THR A 5 8.99 2.47 18.74
C THR A 5 8.89 3.56 17.67
N ILE A 6 7.77 3.59 16.94
CA ILE A 6 7.53 4.64 15.95
C ILE A 6 7.52 6.05 16.55
N PRO A 7 6.88 6.31 17.72
CA PRO A 7 6.99 7.62 18.37
C PRO A 7 8.44 8.07 18.66
N GLU A 8 9.32 7.15 19.13
CA GLU A 8 10.72 7.47 19.35
C GLU A 8 11.45 7.85 18.06
N ALA A 9 11.16 7.16 16.95
CA ALA A 9 11.70 7.48 15.64
C ALA A 9 11.20 8.84 15.11
N ILE A 10 9.91 9.15 15.32
CA ILE A 10 9.33 10.45 14.94
C ILE A 10 10.02 11.60 15.66
N GLU A 11 10.34 11.44 16.95
CA GLU A 11 11.07 12.50 17.70
C GLU A 11 12.49 12.72 17.14
N ASP A 12 13.25 11.64 16.83
CA ASP A 12 14.55 11.79 16.18
C ASP A 12 14.44 12.44 14.78
N PHE A 13 13.38 12.13 14.04
CA PHE A 13 13.09 12.77 12.75
C PHE A 13 12.87 14.29 12.89
N LYS A 14 12.10 14.73 13.89
CA LYS A 14 11.86 16.15 14.20
C LYS A 14 13.16 16.88 14.55
N GLU A 15 14.07 16.20 15.23
CA GLU A 15 15.39 16.73 15.57
C GLU A 15 16.37 16.74 14.37
N GLY A 16 15.97 16.22 13.21
CA GLY A 16 16.81 16.12 12.02
C GLY A 16 17.84 14.99 12.08
N LYS A 17 17.62 13.97 12.91
CA LYS A 17 18.47 12.78 12.98
C LYS A 17 18.06 11.74 11.96
N PHE A 18 18.96 10.80 11.71
CA PHE A 18 18.68 9.61 10.93
C PHE A 18 17.90 8.57 11.74
N VAL A 19 17.08 7.81 11.02
CA VAL A 19 16.43 6.58 11.48
C VAL A 19 16.73 5.47 10.49
N ILE A 20 17.04 4.28 10.97
CA ILE A 20 17.15 3.09 10.14
C ILE A 20 15.77 2.47 10.03
N VAL A 21 15.30 2.29 8.81
CA VAL A 21 14.02 1.64 8.51
C VAL A 21 14.30 0.33 7.80
N VAL A 22 13.71 -0.75 8.29
CA VAL A 22 13.90 -2.12 7.75
C VAL A 22 12.58 -2.61 7.18
N ASP A 23 12.63 -3.19 5.99
CA ASP A 23 11.48 -3.82 5.37
C ASP A 23 11.36 -5.31 5.70
N ASP A 24 10.39 -5.98 5.08
CA ASP A 24 10.09 -7.39 5.33
C ASP A 24 11.17 -8.31 4.71
N GLU A 25 11.45 -9.45 5.39
CA GLU A 25 12.40 -10.46 4.92
C GLU A 25 11.99 -11.05 3.56
N ASP A 26 10.68 -11.09 3.27
CA ASP A 26 10.14 -11.60 2.00
C ASP A 26 10.12 -10.53 0.89
N ARG A 27 10.59 -9.28 1.16
CA ARG A 27 10.64 -8.20 0.18
C ARG A 27 12.09 -7.93 -0.27
N GLU A 28 12.76 -6.91 0.24
CA GLU A 28 14.17 -6.58 -0.02
C GLU A 28 15.07 -7.14 1.08
N ASN A 29 14.50 -7.23 2.29
CA ASN A 29 15.22 -7.59 3.52
C ASN A 29 16.42 -6.67 3.76
N GLU A 30 16.22 -5.36 3.57
CA GLU A 30 17.25 -4.33 3.64
C GLU A 30 16.94 -3.31 4.72
N GLY A 31 17.92 -2.48 5.07
CA GLY A 31 17.77 -1.37 5.95
C GLY A 31 18.29 -0.10 5.31
N ASP A 32 17.43 0.94 5.28
CA ASP A 32 17.79 2.23 4.75
C ASP A 32 18.01 3.25 5.87
N LEU A 33 19.04 4.08 5.69
CA LEU A 33 19.28 5.26 6.50
C LEU A 33 18.42 6.40 5.96
N ILE A 34 17.44 6.86 6.75
CA ILE A 34 16.42 7.82 6.30
C ILE A 34 16.43 9.07 7.17
N CYS A 35 16.26 10.25 6.55
CA CYS A 35 16.03 11.52 7.24
C CYS A 35 15.06 12.42 6.46
N ALA A 36 14.56 13.49 7.10
CA ALA A 36 13.73 14.50 6.44
C ALA A 36 14.57 15.36 5.47
N ALA A 37 14.07 15.57 4.24
CA ALA A 37 14.76 16.35 3.21
C ALA A 37 14.98 17.81 3.62
N GLU A 38 14.04 18.43 4.34
CA GLU A 38 14.18 19.81 4.82
C GLU A 38 15.25 19.99 5.91
N LYS A 39 15.69 18.90 6.55
CA LYS A 39 16.72 18.92 7.62
C LYS A 39 18.08 18.42 7.17
N ILE A 40 18.19 17.88 5.96
CA ILE A 40 19.47 17.31 5.47
C ILE A 40 20.54 18.38 5.36
N THR A 41 21.76 18.04 5.79
CA THR A 41 22.93 18.92 5.71
C THR A 41 24.03 18.28 4.86
N PRO A 42 25.05 19.06 4.41
CA PRO A 42 26.20 18.48 3.73
C PRO A 42 26.94 17.43 4.56
N GLU A 43 27.01 17.60 5.89
CA GLU A 43 27.62 16.63 6.81
C GLU A 43 26.83 15.33 6.85
N MET A 44 25.48 15.42 6.83
CA MET A 44 24.61 14.26 6.77
C MET A 44 24.78 13.52 5.45
N VAL A 45 24.79 14.20 4.31
CA VAL A 45 25.07 13.56 3.00
C VAL A 45 26.45 12.88 3.02
N ASN A 46 27.47 13.53 3.53
CA ASN A 46 28.79 12.94 3.64
C ASN A 46 28.82 11.73 4.58
N PHE A 47 28.03 11.75 5.67
CA PHE A 47 27.86 10.60 6.56
C PHE A 47 27.22 9.41 5.82
N MET A 48 26.13 9.64 5.08
CA MET A 48 25.47 8.60 4.27
C MET A 48 26.45 7.97 3.28
N LEU A 49 27.16 8.79 2.52
CA LEU A 49 28.13 8.32 1.52
C LEU A 49 29.27 7.48 2.11
N LYS A 50 29.77 7.86 3.30
CA LYS A 50 30.86 7.13 3.95
C LYS A 50 30.41 5.84 4.63
N ASN A 51 29.25 5.84 5.24
CA ASN A 51 28.85 4.79 6.17
C ASN A 51 27.75 3.89 5.59
N ALA A 52 26.74 4.44 4.88
CA ALA A 52 25.68 3.64 4.28
C ALA A 52 26.09 3.08 2.91
N ARG A 53 26.67 3.88 2.02
CA ARG A 53 27.30 3.48 0.73
C ARG A 53 26.34 3.05 -0.38
N GLY A 54 25.04 3.09 -0.16
CA GLY A 54 23.99 2.78 -1.15
C GLY A 54 23.76 3.92 -2.14
N LEU A 55 22.63 3.92 -2.80
CA LEU A 55 22.22 4.97 -3.73
C LEU A 55 21.48 6.09 -2.99
N LEU A 56 22.00 7.31 -3.05
CA LEU A 56 21.29 8.46 -2.46
C LEU A 56 20.07 8.83 -3.27
N CYS A 57 18.89 8.63 -2.69
CA CYS A 57 17.60 8.90 -3.26
C CYS A 57 16.82 9.94 -2.46
N ALA A 58 15.89 10.62 -3.11
CA ALA A 58 15.02 11.63 -2.52
C ALA A 58 13.55 11.28 -2.73
N PRO A 59 12.92 10.51 -1.82
CA PRO A 59 11.48 10.26 -1.83
C PRO A 59 10.68 11.55 -1.68
N ILE A 60 9.74 11.79 -2.60
CA ILE A 60 8.78 12.91 -2.59
C ILE A 60 7.39 12.42 -2.99
N THR A 61 6.36 13.22 -2.76
CA THR A 61 4.99 12.85 -3.15
C THR A 61 4.81 12.90 -4.67
N MET A 62 3.82 12.14 -5.18
CA MET A 62 3.44 12.20 -6.59
C MET A 62 3.03 13.61 -7.01
N SER A 63 2.25 14.32 -6.16
CA SER A 63 1.87 15.71 -6.41
C SER A 63 3.09 16.61 -6.54
N ARG A 64 4.12 16.42 -5.69
CA ARG A 64 5.35 17.19 -5.77
C ARG A 64 6.15 16.90 -7.05
N CYS A 65 6.17 15.65 -7.50
CA CYS A 65 6.77 15.32 -8.79
C CYS A 65 6.09 16.08 -9.94
N GLN A 66 4.76 16.16 -9.92
CA GLN A 66 3.98 16.90 -10.93
C GLN A 66 4.24 18.40 -10.87
N GLU A 67 4.23 19.00 -9.67
CA GLU A 67 4.55 20.44 -9.47
C GLU A 67 5.93 20.81 -10.00
N LEU A 68 6.91 19.93 -9.83
CA LEU A 68 8.29 20.16 -10.25
C LEU A 68 8.60 19.67 -11.68
N ASP A 69 7.59 19.15 -12.41
CA ASP A 69 7.73 18.56 -13.74
C ASP A 69 8.84 17.48 -13.79
N LEU A 70 8.71 16.50 -12.88
CA LEU A 70 9.62 15.35 -12.76
C LEU A 70 8.94 14.08 -13.30
N PRO A 71 9.00 13.81 -14.61
CA PRO A 71 8.41 12.61 -15.19
C PRO A 71 9.16 11.34 -14.73
N HIS A 72 8.51 10.20 -14.93
CA HIS A 72 9.17 8.90 -14.76
C HIS A 72 10.44 8.81 -15.59
N GLN A 73 11.45 8.15 -15.05
CA GLN A 73 12.73 7.93 -15.74
C GLN A 73 12.56 7.09 -17.03
N VAL A 74 11.57 6.18 -17.03
CA VAL A 74 11.24 5.33 -18.17
C VAL A 74 9.72 5.30 -18.38
N GLN A 75 9.30 5.09 -19.64
CA GLN A 75 7.88 4.95 -19.97
C GLN A 75 7.30 3.62 -19.47
N GLU A 76 8.09 2.54 -19.55
CA GLU A 76 7.73 1.22 -19.05
C GLU A 76 8.73 0.79 -17.98
N ASN A 77 8.26 0.62 -16.74
CA ASN A 77 9.09 0.18 -15.62
C ASN A 77 9.12 -1.35 -15.57
N THR A 78 10.25 -1.93 -15.94
CA THR A 78 10.51 -3.38 -15.95
C THR A 78 11.34 -3.83 -14.75
N SER A 79 11.60 -2.93 -13.76
CA SER A 79 12.34 -3.33 -12.55
C SER A 79 11.56 -4.33 -11.71
N MET A 80 12.27 -5.26 -11.07
CA MET A 80 11.67 -6.38 -10.30
C MET A 80 10.65 -5.90 -9.24
N LEU A 81 10.95 -4.81 -8.53
CA LEU A 81 10.11 -4.25 -7.46
C LEU A 81 9.35 -2.99 -7.88
N GLY A 82 9.43 -2.61 -9.16
CA GLY A 82 8.76 -1.44 -9.70
C GLY A 82 9.18 -0.13 -9.05
N THR A 83 10.48 0.00 -8.67
CA THR A 83 11.02 1.20 -8.01
C THR A 83 10.74 2.45 -8.84
N PRO A 84 10.05 3.45 -8.29
CA PRO A 84 9.46 4.54 -9.04
C PRO A 84 10.44 5.72 -9.23
N PHE A 85 11.53 5.50 -9.96
CA PHE A 85 12.47 6.56 -10.30
C PHE A 85 11.85 7.60 -11.22
N THR A 86 12.13 8.88 -10.93
CA THR A 86 11.94 9.99 -11.85
C THR A 86 13.24 10.33 -12.57
N VAL A 87 13.20 11.29 -13.49
CA VAL A 87 14.43 11.86 -14.05
C VAL A 87 15.29 12.42 -12.91
N THR A 88 16.62 12.24 -13.03
CA THR A 88 17.58 12.78 -12.04
C THR A 88 17.70 14.29 -12.13
N VAL A 89 18.01 14.96 -11.02
CA VAL A 89 18.07 16.41 -10.96
C VAL A 89 19.25 16.93 -10.16
N ASP A 90 19.64 18.19 -10.45
CA ASP A 90 20.50 19.01 -9.61
C ASP A 90 19.89 20.41 -9.48
N LYS A 91 20.02 21.02 -8.30
CA LYS A 91 19.70 22.43 -8.12
C LYS A 91 20.67 23.29 -8.89
N LEU A 92 20.16 24.27 -9.66
CA LEU A 92 20.99 25.14 -10.51
C LEU A 92 21.67 26.27 -9.71
N GLU A 93 20.89 27.01 -8.94
CA GLU A 93 21.40 28.15 -8.21
C GLU A 93 22.10 27.75 -6.92
N GLY A 94 23.30 28.25 -6.70
CA GLY A 94 24.10 28.01 -5.49
C GLY A 94 24.80 26.64 -5.45
N CYS A 95 24.78 25.89 -6.56
CA CYS A 95 25.50 24.62 -6.69
C CYS A 95 26.62 24.73 -7.75
N THR A 96 27.54 23.78 -7.73
CA THR A 96 28.66 23.69 -8.68
C THR A 96 28.38 22.63 -9.75
N THR A 97 28.94 21.42 -9.60
CA THR A 97 28.76 20.30 -10.54
C THR A 97 27.70 19.32 -10.14
N GLY A 98 27.03 19.52 -8.99
CA GLY A 98 25.97 18.67 -8.47
C GLY A 98 26.42 17.48 -7.62
N VAL A 99 27.70 17.10 -7.65
CA VAL A 99 28.22 15.86 -7.03
C VAL A 99 28.64 16.04 -5.58
N SER A 100 29.07 17.24 -5.17
CA SER A 100 29.55 17.47 -3.82
C SER A 100 28.46 17.19 -2.76
N ALA A 101 28.85 16.88 -1.53
CA ALA A 101 27.88 16.71 -0.44
C ALA A 101 27.03 17.97 -0.22
N HIS A 102 27.63 19.15 -0.44
CA HIS A 102 26.95 20.44 -0.40
C HIS A 102 25.87 20.54 -1.49
N ASP A 103 26.22 20.27 -2.75
CA ASP A 103 25.30 20.39 -3.89
C ASP A 103 24.15 19.38 -3.78
N ARG A 104 24.45 18.15 -3.34
CA ARG A 104 23.43 17.11 -3.12
C ARG A 104 22.48 17.48 -2.00
N ALA A 105 22.98 17.98 -0.86
CA ALA A 105 22.16 18.46 0.23
C ALA A 105 21.26 19.62 -0.21
N ALA A 106 21.82 20.61 -0.91
CA ALA A 106 21.06 21.73 -1.46
C ALA A 106 19.99 21.31 -2.45
N THR A 107 20.24 20.29 -3.28
CA THR A 107 19.27 19.74 -4.24
C THR A 107 18.12 19.03 -3.50
N ILE A 108 18.44 18.20 -2.50
CA ILE A 108 17.43 17.48 -1.70
C ILE A 108 16.58 18.47 -0.90
N GLN A 109 17.17 19.48 -0.29
CA GLN A 109 16.43 20.56 0.40
C GLN A 109 15.49 21.30 -0.56
N ALA A 110 15.95 21.61 -1.77
CA ALA A 110 15.13 22.28 -2.77
C ALA A 110 13.93 21.44 -3.23
N LEU A 111 14.04 20.11 -3.26
CA LEU A 111 12.89 19.23 -3.52
C LEU A 111 11.79 19.35 -2.46
N ALA A 112 12.18 19.63 -1.20
CA ALA A 112 11.26 19.84 -0.08
C ALA A 112 10.81 21.31 0.08
N ASP A 113 11.41 22.26 -0.61
CA ASP A 113 11.06 23.68 -0.51
C ASP A 113 9.83 24.01 -1.36
N PRO A 114 8.68 24.42 -0.76
CA PRO A 114 7.48 24.79 -1.52
C PRO A 114 7.70 25.93 -2.52
N ALA A 115 8.73 26.78 -2.33
CA ALA A 115 9.06 27.87 -3.25
C ALA A 115 9.78 27.40 -4.51
N SER A 116 10.32 26.18 -4.54
CA SER A 116 11.00 25.63 -5.70
C SER A 116 10.01 25.34 -6.85
N THR A 117 10.44 25.67 -8.06
CA THR A 117 9.71 25.48 -9.31
C THR A 117 10.45 24.52 -10.25
N PRO A 118 9.87 24.10 -11.38
CA PRO A 118 10.59 23.29 -12.38
C PRO A 118 11.93 23.91 -12.83
N GLN A 119 12.02 25.24 -12.88
CA GLN A 119 13.21 25.99 -13.29
C GLN A 119 14.32 26.01 -12.23
N THR A 120 14.02 25.62 -10.98
CA THR A 120 15.02 25.47 -9.91
C THR A 120 16.03 24.35 -10.25
N PHE A 121 15.63 23.38 -11.08
CA PHE A 121 16.38 22.14 -11.30
C PHE A 121 16.87 21.99 -12.75
N GLY A 122 18.14 21.61 -12.89
CA GLY A 122 18.72 21.03 -14.10
C GLY A 122 18.37 19.54 -14.20
N ARG A 123 18.22 19.03 -15.44
CA ARG A 123 17.92 17.64 -15.78
C ARG A 123 18.80 17.22 -16.96
N PRO A 124 19.50 16.07 -16.91
CA PRO A 124 19.67 15.18 -15.76
C PRO A 124 20.58 15.79 -14.70
N GLY A 125 20.62 15.17 -13.51
CA GLY A 125 21.46 15.55 -12.39
C GLY A 125 21.98 14.34 -11.60
N HIS A 126 22.38 14.54 -10.33
CA HIS A 126 23.03 13.53 -9.50
C HIS A 126 22.17 13.10 -8.30
N ILE A 127 21.00 13.69 -8.09
CA ILE A 127 20.02 13.21 -7.11
C ILE A 127 18.93 12.42 -7.85
N ASN A 128 18.52 11.31 -7.24
CA ASN A 128 17.50 10.39 -7.75
C ASN A 128 16.19 10.61 -7.00
N PRO A 129 15.25 11.44 -7.50
CA PRO A 129 13.96 11.54 -6.87
C PRO A 129 13.15 10.25 -7.10
N LEU A 130 12.42 9.83 -6.06
CA LEU A 130 11.48 8.72 -6.10
C LEU A 130 10.08 9.25 -5.76
N TYR A 131 9.07 8.90 -6.53
CA TYR A 131 7.72 9.27 -6.12
C TYR A 131 7.10 8.22 -5.20
N ALA A 132 6.66 8.64 -4.02
CA ALA A 132 5.93 7.80 -3.10
C ALA A 132 4.47 7.64 -3.54
N GLN A 133 3.94 6.43 -3.37
CA GLN A 133 2.52 6.15 -3.62
C GLN A 133 1.64 6.94 -2.64
N ASP A 134 0.47 7.40 -3.12
CA ASP A 134 -0.55 7.95 -2.24
C ASP A 134 -0.95 6.91 -1.18
N ASN A 135 -1.23 7.37 0.04
CA ASN A 135 -1.39 6.56 1.26
C ASN A 135 -0.10 5.93 1.81
N GLY A 136 1.07 6.19 1.23
CA GLY A 136 2.37 5.80 1.77
C GLY A 136 2.50 4.29 2.00
N VAL A 137 3.07 3.90 3.16
CA VAL A 137 3.30 2.47 3.50
C VAL A 137 2.02 1.64 3.56
N LEU A 138 0.85 2.26 3.70
CA LEU A 138 -0.43 1.57 3.64
C LEU A 138 -0.83 1.15 2.22
N ARG A 139 -0.20 1.71 1.19
CA ARG A 139 -0.39 1.34 -0.21
C ARG A 139 0.75 0.48 -0.73
N ARG A 140 2.00 0.84 -0.44
CA ARG A 140 3.21 0.11 -0.81
C ARG A 140 4.17 0.10 0.37
N SER A 141 4.48 -1.09 0.89
CA SER A 141 5.34 -1.31 2.06
C SER A 141 6.84 -1.16 1.72
N GLY A 142 7.24 -0.02 1.13
CA GLY A 142 8.62 0.26 0.72
C GLY A 142 9.24 1.43 1.47
N HIS A 143 10.58 1.52 1.44
CA HIS A 143 11.38 2.58 2.08
C HIS A 143 11.02 3.98 1.54
N THR A 144 10.71 4.09 0.23
CA THR A 144 10.22 5.33 -0.41
C THR A 144 9.01 5.90 0.31
N GLU A 145 8.00 5.07 0.53
CA GLU A 145 6.76 5.42 1.23
C GLU A 145 7.03 5.69 2.71
N ALA A 146 7.87 4.88 3.36
CA ALA A 146 8.22 5.05 4.76
C ALA A 146 8.89 6.40 5.03
N ALA A 147 9.78 6.86 4.16
CA ALA A 147 10.44 8.16 4.27
C ALA A 147 9.43 9.32 4.24
N VAL A 148 8.50 9.31 3.28
CA VAL A 148 7.47 10.35 3.16
C VAL A 148 6.51 10.31 4.34
N ASP A 149 6.13 9.13 4.81
CA ASP A 149 5.22 8.96 5.95
C ASP A 149 5.84 9.43 7.26
N LEU A 150 7.11 9.13 7.51
CA LEU A 150 7.83 9.64 8.68
C LEU A 150 7.92 11.17 8.68
N CYS A 151 8.15 11.80 7.52
CA CYS A 151 8.09 13.25 7.40
C CYS A 151 6.69 13.80 7.77
N ARG A 152 5.61 13.20 7.24
CA ARG A 152 4.24 13.60 7.57
C ARG A 152 3.92 13.44 9.06
N LEU A 153 4.29 12.31 9.65
CA LEU A 153 4.06 12.03 11.07
C LEU A 153 4.87 12.96 11.98
N ALA A 154 6.04 13.41 11.51
CA ALA A 154 6.86 14.40 12.20
C ALA A 154 6.37 15.85 12.02
N GLY A 155 5.34 16.09 11.19
CA GLY A 155 4.83 17.43 10.88
C GLY A 155 5.73 18.23 9.94
N MET A 156 6.55 17.55 9.13
CA MET A 156 7.49 18.14 8.17
C MET A 156 6.95 18.04 6.75
N TYR A 157 7.60 18.75 5.82
CA TYR A 157 7.29 18.62 4.40
C TYR A 157 7.45 17.16 3.96
N PRO A 158 6.50 16.57 3.19
CA PRO A 158 6.49 15.15 2.86
C PRO A 158 7.52 14.79 1.78
N ALA A 159 8.79 15.01 2.12
CA ALA A 159 9.97 14.71 1.32
C ALA A 159 11.10 14.21 2.24
N GLY A 160 11.75 13.13 1.87
CA GLY A 160 12.85 12.53 2.62
C GLY A 160 14.13 12.39 1.79
N ALA A 161 15.18 11.95 2.46
CA ALA A 161 16.37 11.39 1.84
C ALA A 161 16.56 9.98 2.39
N LEU A 162 16.97 9.06 1.55
CA LEU A 162 17.26 7.68 1.93
C LEU A 162 18.51 7.16 1.21
N MET A 163 19.16 6.19 1.84
CA MET A 163 20.27 5.43 1.26
C MET A 163 20.33 4.06 1.93
N GLU A 164 20.42 3.01 1.12
CA GLU A 164 20.58 1.63 1.59
C GLU A 164 21.91 1.45 2.33
N ILE A 165 21.92 0.63 3.39
CA ILE A 165 23.12 0.34 4.19
C ILE A 165 23.77 -0.93 3.67
N MET A 166 25.02 -0.81 3.25
CA MET A 166 25.88 -1.88 2.76
C MET A 166 26.99 -2.20 3.75
N ASN A 167 27.39 -3.47 3.78
CA ASN A 167 28.59 -3.92 4.49
C ASN A 167 29.87 -3.43 3.80
N ASP A 168 31.01 -3.55 4.49
CA ASP A 168 32.33 -3.15 3.95
C ASP A 168 32.74 -3.94 2.72
N ASP A 169 32.27 -5.17 2.59
CA ASP A 169 32.51 -6.06 1.44
C ASP A 169 31.60 -5.78 0.25
N GLY A 170 30.68 -4.81 0.35
CA GLY A 170 29.73 -4.44 -0.69
C GLY A 170 28.44 -5.26 -0.71
N THR A 171 28.24 -6.20 0.20
CA THR A 171 26.97 -6.89 0.37
C THR A 171 25.96 -6.03 1.14
N MET A 172 24.66 -6.31 0.99
CA MET A 172 23.64 -5.58 1.73
C MET A 172 23.65 -5.96 3.22
N ALA A 173 23.61 -4.95 4.09
CA ALA A 173 23.48 -5.18 5.52
C ALA A 173 22.10 -5.77 5.87
N ARG A 174 22.09 -6.77 6.76
CA ARG A 174 20.87 -7.40 7.26
C ARG A 174 20.70 -7.08 8.74
N MET A 175 19.59 -7.49 9.35
CA MET A 175 19.26 -7.11 10.72
C MET A 175 20.44 -7.21 11.74
N PRO A 176 21.28 -8.26 11.76
CA PRO A 176 22.40 -8.33 12.69
C PRO A 176 23.39 -7.16 12.49
N GLN A 177 23.81 -6.89 11.24
CA GLN A 177 24.73 -5.79 10.91
C GLN A 177 24.10 -4.41 11.13
N LEU A 178 22.80 -4.27 10.79
CA LEU A 178 22.04 -3.05 11.03
C LEU A 178 21.97 -2.68 12.52
N GLN A 179 21.84 -3.69 13.40
CA GLN A 179 21.87 -3.47 14.85
C GLN A 179 23.24 -3.03 15.36
N GLU A 180 24.33 -3.55 14.79
CA GLU A 180 25.69 -3.11 15.09
C GLU A 180 25.92 -1.67 14.61
N PHE A 181 25.54 -1.38 13.38
CA PHE A 181 25.60 -0.04 12.79
C PHE A 181 24.80 0.99 13.62
N ALA A 182 23.57 0.65 14.00
CA ALA A 182 22.75 1.50 14.85
C ALA A 182 23.38 1.79 16.20
N LYS A 183 23.98 0.78 16.82
CA LYS A 183 24.66 0.92 18.12
C LYS A 183 25.91 1.79 18.00
N GLU A 184 26.72 1.61 16.95
CA GLU A 184 27.94 2.38 16.72
C GLU A 184 27.63 3.87 16.51
N HIS A 185 26.57 4.18 15.77
CA HIS A 185 26.22 5.55 15.42
C HIS A 185 25.11 6.18 16.30
N GLY A 186 24.61 5.45 17.31
CA GLY A 186 23.54 5.93 18.19
C GLY A 186 22.21 6.16 17.50
N LEU A 187 21.88 5.35 16.49
CA LEU A 187 20.68 5.47 15.69
C LEU A 187 19.56 4.53 16.14
N LYS A 188 18.32 4.90 15.85
CA LYS A 188 17.15 4.08 16.09
C LYS A 188 16.83 3.20 14.89
N ILE A 189 16.30 1.99 15.15
CA ILE A 189 15.83 1.05 14.14
C ILE A 189 14.33 0.82 14.34
N ILE A 190 13.57 0.96 13.28
CA ILE A 190 12.14 0.62 13.18
C ILE A 190 11.89 -0.29 11.98
N THR A 191 10.71 -0.94 11.92
CA THR A 191 10.27 -1.71 10.75
C THR A 191 9.12 -1.00 10.03
N ILE A 192 9.03 -1.23 8.73
CA ILE A 192 7.86 -0.78 7.94
C ILE A 192 6.59 -1.43 8.48
N LYS A 193 6.65 -2.66 8.94
CA LYS A 193 5.53 -3.37 9.58
C LYS A 193 5.00 -2.61 10.82
N ASP A 194 5.89 -2.16 11.69
CA ASP A 194 5.49 -1.38 12.86
C ASP A 194 4.95 0.00 12.48
N LEU A 195 5.51 0.62 11.44
CA LEU A 195 5.02 1.89 10.89
C LEU A 195 3.60 1.75 10.33
N ILE A 196 3.31 0.68 9.60
CA ILE A 196 1.96 0.33 9.13
C ILE A 196 1.02 0.19 10.32
N ALA A 197 1.39 -0.62 11.32
CA ALA A 197 0.57 -0.85 12.50
C ALA A 197 0.28 0.46 13.28
N TYR A 198 1.29 1.32 13.42
CA TYR A 198 1.15 2.63 14.06
C TYR A 198 0.19 3.54 13.31
N ARG A 199 0.35 3.68 11.97
CA ARG A 199 -0.54 4.50 11.14
C ARG A 199 -1.98 4.02 11.20
N LEU A 200 -2.19 2.70 11.17
CA LEU A 200 -3.53 2.11 11.29
C LEU A 200 -4.19 2.35 12.67
N GLN A 201 -3.39 2.51 13.72
CA GLN A 201 -3.90 2.81 15.05
C GLN A 201 -4.21 4.31 15.24
N THR A 202 -3.42 5.18 14.61
CA THR A 202 -3.47 6.63 14.84
C THR A 202 -4.21 7.40 13.76
N GLU A 203 -4.31 6.85 12.55
CA GLU A 203 -4.95 7.51 11.41
C GLU A 203 -6.29 6.85 11.06
N SER A 204 -7.28 7.66 10.72
CA SER A 204 -8.52 7.20 10.12
C SER A 204 -8.51 7.45 8.61
N LEU A 205 -8.38 6.40 7.81
CA LEU A 205 -8.42 6.47 6.33
C LEU A 205 -9.84 6.67 5.80
N VAL A 206 -10.85 6.42 6.65
CA VAL A 206 -12.25 6.46 6.26
C VAL A 206 -13.06 7.39 7.16
N GLU A 207 -14.00 8.07 6.57
CA GLU A 207 -15.06 8.82 7.21
C GLU A 207 -16.32 7.95 7.24
N GLU A 208 -16.92 7.82 8.41
CA GLU A 208 -18.12 7.02 8.63
C GLU A 208 -19.37 7.87 8.42
N GLY A 209 -20.34 7.35 7.68
CA GLY A 209 -21.62 7.98 7.43
C GLY A 209 -22.71 7.51 8.38
N ILE A 210 -23.96 7.76 8.00
CA ILE A 210 -25.14 7.46 8.83
C ILE A 210 -25.53 5.99 8.69
N GLU A 211 -25.81 5.33 9.81
CA GLU A 211 -26.40 3.99 9.83
C GLU A 211 -27.88 4.04 9.45
N VAL A 212 -28.30 3.10 8.58
CA VAL A 212 -29.68 2.99 8.10
C VAL A 212 -30.10 1.53 8.12
N ASP A 213 -31.38 1.30 8.43
CA ASP A 213 -32.01 -0.02 8.33
C ASP A 213 -32.18 -0.45 6.87
N MET A 214 -31.80 -1.68 6.53
CA MET A 214 -31.73 -2.17 5.17
C MET A 214 -32.36 -3.58 5.02
N PRO A 215 -33.68 -3.67 4.84
CA PRO A 215 -34.31 -4.91 4.45
C PRO A 215 -33.95 -5.26 3.01
N THR A 216 -33.53 -6.51 2.77
CA THR A 216 -33.14 -7.01 1.45
C THR A 216 -33.81 -8.35 1.12
N ALA A 217 -33.72 -8.79 -0.12
CA ALA A 217 -34.20 -10.13 -0.53
C ALA A 217 -33.40 -11.29 0.10
N TYR A 218 -32.23 -10.99 0.72
CA TYR A 218 -31.28 -11.97 1.26
C TYR A 218 -31.09 -11.88 2.76
N GLY A 219 -31.91 -11.10 3.45
CA GLY A 219 -31.88 -10.89 4.87
C GLY A 219 -32.08 -9.42 5.26
N HIS A 220 -32.18 -9.19 6.56
CA HIS A 220 -32.38 -7.86 7.14
C HIS A 220 -31.07 -7.40 7.81
N PHE A 221 -30.52 -6.26 7.38
CA PHE A 221 -29.24 -5.72 7.77
C PHE A 221 -29.36 -4.27 8.21
N ARG A 222 -28.31 -3.76 8.84
CA ARG A 222 -28.04 -2.32 8.94
C ARG A 222 -26.94 -2.01 7.93
N ILE A 223 -27.01 -0.83 7.26
CA ILE A 223 -25.99 -0.38 6.32
C ILE A 223 -25.33 0.89 6.84
N ILE A 224 -24.00 0.93 6.80
CA ILE A 224 -23.19 2.12 7.11
C ILE A 224 -22.31 2.41 5.91
N PRO A 225 -22.39 3.60 5.29
CA PRO A 225 -21.45 4.03 4.26
C PRO A 225 -20.16 4.56 4.88
N PHE A 226 -19.05 4.39 4.14
CA PHE A 226 -17.72 4.87 4.51
C PHE A 226 -17.08 5.55 3.31
N ARG A 227 -16.63 6.80 3.47
CA ARG A 227 -15.88 7.51 2.44
C ARG A 227 -14.39 7.36 2.67
N GLN A 228 -13.65 6.86 1.68
CA GLN A 228 -12.19 6.82 1.71
C GLN A 228 -11.63 8.23 1.51
N LYS A 229 -10.85 8.72 2.48
CA LYS A 229 -10.37 10.11 2.48
C LYS A 229 -9.40 10.45 1.35
N SER A 230 -8.65 9.46 0.86
CA SER A 230 -7.59 9.66 -0.14
C SER A 230 -8.11 9.86 -1.57
N ASN A 231 -9.25 9.26 -1.92
CA ASN A 231 -9.77 9.25 -3.29
C ASN A 231 -11.27 9.53 -3.39
N GLY A 232 -11.96 9.73 -2.25
CA GLY A 232 -13.39 10.00 -2.18
C GLY A 232 -14.30 8.81 -2.51
N LEU A 233 -13.77 7.61 -2.71
CA LEU A 233 -14.59 6.42 -2.98
C LEU A 233 -15.49 6.09 -1.80
N GLU A 234 -16.73 5.73 -2.09
CA GLU A 234 -17.72 5.39 -1.08
C GLU A 234 -17.90 3.87 -1.02
N HIS A 235 -17.51 3.31 0.10
CA HIS A 235 -17.68 1.90 0.48
C HIS A 235 -18.88 1.79 1.41
N PHE A 236 -19.34 0.58 1.70
CA PHE A 236 -20.31 0.38 2.76
C PHE A 236 -20.15 -0.96 3.46
N ALA A 237 -20.65 -1.02 4.69
CA ALA A 237 -20.79 -2.27 5.42
C ALA A 237 -22.26 -2.63 5.60
N LEU A 238 -22.59 -3.91 5.35
CA LEU A 238 -23.84 -4.51 5.78
C LEU A 238 -23.58 -5.28 7.07
N ILE A 239 -24.34 -4.97 8.10
CA ILE A 239 -24.12 -5.44 9.47
C ILE A 239 -25.37 -6.18 9.94
N LYS A 240 -25.18 -7.34 10.56
CA LYS A 240 -26.23 -8.07 11.27
C LYS A 240 -25.80 -8.45 12.67
N GLY A 241 -26.70 -8.26 13.63
CA GLY A 241 -26.44 -8.57 15.06
C GLY A 241 -25.43 -7.62 15.71
N GLU A 242 -25.01 -8.05 16.89
CA GLU A 242 -23.98 -7.38 17.71
C GLU A 242 -23.00 -8.44 18.22
N TRP A 243 -21.77 -8.02 18.55
CA TRP A 243 -20.71 -8.93 18.97
C TRP A 243 -19.80 -8.28 20.02
N GLU A 244 -19.20 -9.14 20.84
CA GLU A 244 -18.17 -8.74 21.78
C GLU A 244 -16.82 -8.55 21.07
N LYS A 245 -15.93 -7.75 21.67
CA LYS A 245 -14.65 -7.35 21.07
C LYS A 245 -13.77 -8.51 20.58
N ASP A 246 -13.75 -9.63 21.32
CA ASP A 246 -12.94 -10.81 21.01
C ASP A 246 -13.74 -11.96 20.37
N GLU A 247 -15.00 -11.72 20.04
CA GLU A 247 -15.88 -12.72 19.43
C GLU A 247 -15.56 -12.89 17.95
N PRO A 248 -15.26 -14.12 17.47
CA PRO A 248 -15.08 -14.37 16.06
C PRO A 248 -16.40 -14.32 15.30
N ILE A 249 -16.58 -13.35 14.41
CA ILE A 249 -17.79 -13.18 13.62
C ILE A 249 -17.57 -13.56 12.16
N LEU A 250 -18.65 -13.84 11.44
CA LEU A 250 -18.60 -14.12 10.01
C LEU A 250 -18.39 -12.82 9.22
N VAL A 251 -17.33 -12.77 8.39
CA VAL A 251 -16.97 -11.59 7.63
C VAL A 251 -16.77 -11.88 6.16
N ARG A 252 -17.27 -11.00 5.29
CA ARG A 252 -16.97 -10.97 3.87
C ARG A 252 -16.43 -9.60 3.47
N VAL A 253 -15.24 -9.53 2.91
CA VAL A 253 -14.78 -8.36 2.17
C VAL A 253 -15.04 -8.59 0.69
N HIS A 254 -16.02 -7.89 0.14
CA HIS A 254 -16.48 -8.03 -1.24
C HIS A 254 -16.02 -6.83 -2.07
N SER A 255 -15.31 -7.07 -3.17
CA SER A 255 -14.96 -6.00 -4.13
C SER A 255 -16.06 -5.90 -5.18
N SER A 256 -16.53 -4.70 -5.46
CA SER A 256 -17.63 -4.42 -6.40
C SER A 256 -17.39 -5.06 -7.77
N CYS A 257 -18.47 -5.53 -8.35
CA CYS A 257 -18.51 -6.11 -9.67
C CYS A 257 -19.84 -5.75 -10.33
N ALA A 258 -19.93 -4.57 -10.96
CA ALA A 258 -21.18 -4.08 -11.55
C ALA A 258 -21.83 -5.10 -12.49
N THR A 259 -21.03 -5.82 -13.26
CA THR A 259 -21.56 -6.85 -14.16
C THR A 259 -22.15 -8.06 -13.43
N GLY A 260 -21.51 -8.51 -12.33
CA GLY A 260 -21.97 -9.65 -11.53
C GLY A 260 -23.03 -9.26 -10.52
N ASP A 261 -22.78 -8.20 -9.74
CA ASP A 261 -23.60 -7.85 -8.58
C ASP A 261 -24.93 -7.17 -8.99
N ILE A 262 -24.90 -6.35 -10.07
CA ILE A 262 -26.07 -5.59 -10.54
C ILE A 262 -26.75 -6.28 -11.72
N LEU A 263 -25.96 -6.70 -12.74
CA LEU A 263 -26.53 -7.23 -13.99
C LEU A 263 -26.68 -8.76 -13.97
N GLY A 264 -26.21 -9.46 -12.92
CA GLY A 264 -26.29 -10.91 -12.83
C GLY A 264 -25.52 -11.65 -13.93
N SER A 265 -24.37 -11.08 -14.37
CA SER A 265 -23.52 -11.67 -15.42
C SER A 265 -23.08 -13.08 -15.04
N LYS A 266 -23.22 -14.02 -15.96
CA LYS A 266 -22.74 -15.39 -15.79
C LYS A 266 -21.24 -15.57 -16.08
N ARG A 267 -20.53 -14.52 -16.53
CA ARG A 267 -19.07 -14.56 -16.79
C ARG A 267 -18.21 -14.64 -15.53
N CYS A 268 -18.76 -14.31 -14.36
CA CYS A 268 -18.10 -14.39 -13.07
C CYS A 268 -19.03 -15.02 -12.02
N ASP A 269 -18.50 -15.17 -10.81
CA ASP A 269 -19.20 -15.72 -9.64
C ASP A 269 -19.51 -14.65 -8.57
N CYS A 270 -19.28 -13.35 -8.87
CA CYS A 270 -19.31 -12.28 -7.87
C CYS A 270 -20.68 -12.08 -7.23
N GLY A 271 -21.73 -11.87 -8.04
CA GLY A 271 -23.09 -11.64 -7.53
C GLY A 271 -23.61 -12.82 -6.69
N GLU A 272 -23.40 -14.07 -7.16
CA GLU A 272 -23.79 -15.24 -6.38
C GLU A 272 -23.03 -15.35 -5.06
N GLN A 273 -21.73 -15.01 -5.04
CA GLN A 273 -20.94 -14.98 -3.80
C GLN A 273 -21.45 -13.91 -2.83
N LEU A 274 -21.85 -12.73 -3.33
CA LEU A 274 -22.43 -11.67 -2.51
C LEU A 274 -23.73 -12.15 -1.86
N HIS A 275 -24.65 -12.66 -2.67
CA HIS A 275 -25.96 -13.15 -2.18
C HIS A 275 -25.82 -14.28 -1.17
N ARG A 276 -24.93 -15.26 -1.43
CA ARG A 276 -24.64 -16.35 -0.48
C ARG A 276 -24.00 -15.84 0.83
N ALA A 277 -23.14 -14.84 0.75
CA ALA A 277 -22.57 -14.24 1.95
C ALA A 277 -23.64 -13.56 2.80
N MET A 278 -24.57 -12.82 2.16
CA MET A 278 -25.70 -12.20 2.85
C MET A 278 -26.57 -13.25 3.54
N GLN A 279 -26.97 -14.31 2.82
CA GLN A 279 -27.78 -15.40 3.36
C GLN A 279 -27.11 -16.10 4.54
N LYS A 280 -25.81 -16.44 4.42
CA LYS A 280 -25.06 -17.08 5.51
C LYS A 280 -25.00 -16.22 6.77
N ILE A 281 -24.79 -14.91 6.62
CA ILE A 281 -24.78 -13.97 7.77
C ILE A 281 -26.20 -13.83 8.34
N ASP A 282 -27.22 -13.83 7.50
CA ASP A 282 -28.61 -13.77 7.95
C ASP A 282 -29.00 -15.00 8.75
N GLU A 283 -28.63 -16.18 8.29
CA GLU A 283 -28.85 -17.48 8.97
C GLU A 283 -28.09 -17.57 10.30
N GLU A 284 -26.84 -17.06 10.34
CA GLU A 284 -26.01 -17.06 11.57
C GLU A 284 -26.50 -16.00 12.59
N GLY A 285 -27.19 -14.96 12.12
CA GLY A 285 -27.71 -13.86 12.95
C GLY A 285 -26.62 -12.82 13.31
N LYS A 286 -25.36 -13.03 12.97
CA LYS A 286 -24.22 -12.13 13.25
C LYS A 286 -23.23 -12.10 12.10
N GLY A 287 -22.75 -10.93 11.75
CA GLY A 287 -21.65 -10.78 10.80
C GLY A 287 -21.65 -9.48 10.01
N VAL A 288 -20.63 -9.34 9.18
CA VAL A 288 -20.37 -8.12 8.39
C VAL A 288 -20.01 -8.46 6.95
N ILE A 289 -20.60 -7.73 6.00
CA ILE A 289 -20.10 -7.64 4.64
C ILE A 289 -19.54 -6.23 4.44
N VAL A 290 -18.24 -6.10 4.16
CA VAL A 290 -17.65 -4.86 3.70
C VAL A 290 -17.65 -4.88 2.17
N TYR A 291 -18.44 -4.00 1.56
CA TYR A 291 -18.52 -3.84 0.12
C TYR A 291 -17.59 -2.71 -0.33
N MET A 292 -16.54 -3.09 -1.05
CA MET A 292 -15.47 -2.19 -1.49
C MET A 292 -15.68 -1.74 -2.93
N GLN A 293 -15.74 -0.46 -3.18
CA GLN A 293 -15.81 0.12 -4.53
C GLN A 293 -14.46 -0.01 -5.25
N GLN A 294 -14.12 -1.23 -5.66
CA GLN A 294 -12.84 -1.60 -6.31
C GLN A 294 -13.11 -2.48 -7.52
N GLU A 295 -13.90 -1.94 -8.48
CA GLU A 295 -14.33 -2.62 -9.71
C GLU A 295 -13.15 -3.17 -10.50
N GLY A 296 -13.31 -4.38 -11.04
CA GLY A 296 -12.29 -5.00 -11.88
C GLY A 296 -10.96 -5.28 -11.16
N ARG A 297 -10.96 -5.49 -9.84
CA ARG A 297 -9.77 -5.59 -8.99
C ARG A 297 -8.97 -4.28 -8.91
N GLY A 298 -9.66 -3.15 -8.94
CA GLY A 298 -9.06 -1.82 -8.84
C GLY A 298 -8.82 -1.12 -10.18
N ILE A 299 -8.97 -1.80 -11.33
CA ILE A 299 -8.74 -1.20 -12.66
C ILE A 299 -9.95 -0.43 -13.22
N GLY A 300 -11.10 -0.50 -12.56
CA GLY A 300 -12.34 0.16 -12.98
C GLY A 300 -13.13 -0.60 -14.05
N LEU A 301 -14.39 -0.15 -14.26
CA LEU A 301 -15.32 -0.83 -15.17
C LEU A 301 -14.86 -0.77 -16.64
N MET A 302 -14.37 0.37 -17.10
CA MET A 302 -13.92 0.54 -18.49
C MET A 302 -12.82 -0.46 -18.86
N ASN A 303 -11.76 -0.52 -18.05
CA ASN A 303 -10.63 -1.42 -18.28
C ASN A 303 -11.03 -2.89 -18.10
N LYS A 304 -11.93 -3.19 -17.16
CA LYS A 304 -12.50 -4.54 -17.03
C LYS A 304 -13.26 -5.00 -18.28
N LEU A 305 -14.02 -4.13 -18.92
CA LEU A 305 -14.71 -4.47 -20.18
C LEU A 305 -13.70 -4.61 -21.33
N ALA A 306 -12.64 -3.81 -21.38
CA ALA A 306 -11.53 -4.00 -22.33
C ALA A 306 -10.83 -5.35 -22.09
N ALA A 307 -10.59 -5.75 -20.83
CA ALA A 307 -10.08 -7.09 -20.50
C ALA A 307 -11.03 -8.21 -20.94
N TYR A 308 -12.34 -8.02 -20.83
CA TYR A 308 -13.33 -8.99 -21.35
C TYR A 308 -13.21 -9.15 -22.88
N LYS A 309 -12.90 -8.06 -23.60
CA LYS A 309 -12.69 -8.13 -25.07
C LYS A 309 -11.44 -8.96 -25.40
N LEU A 310 -10.34 -8.74 -24.69
CA LEU A 310 -9.13 -9.55 -24.84
C LEU A 310 -9.38 -11.03 -24.49
N GLN A 311 -10.20 -11.31 -23.48
CA GLN A 311 -10.57 -12.68 -23.13
C GLN A 311 -11.40 -13.38 -24.23
N GLU A 312 -12.22 -12.65 -24.98
CA GLU A 312 -12.92 -13.17 -26.18
C GLU A 312 -11.92 -13.52 -27.31
N GLU A 313 -10.77 -12.84 -27.35
CA GLU A 313 -9.68 -13.10 -28.29
C GLU A 313 -8.73 -14.22 -27.82
N GLY A 314 -8.96 -14.80 -26.63
CA GLY A 314 -8.25 -15.97 -26.14
C GLY A 314 -7.29 -15.74 -24.98
N TYR A 315 -7.08 -14.49 -24.55
CA TYR A 315 -6.29 -14.22 -23.34
C TYR A 315 -6.96 -14.76 -22.08
N ASP A 316 -6.20 -15.07 -21.05
CA ASP A 316 -6.78 -15.30 -19.73
C ASP A 316 -6.93 -13.98 -18.94
N THR A 317 -7.51 -14.05 -17.73
CA THR A 317 -7.80 -12.85 -16.94
C THR A 317 -6.52 -12.12 -16.49
N VAL A 318 -5.41 -12.83 -16.24
CA VAL A 318 -4.15 -12.25 -15.80
C VAL A 318 -3.46 -11.59 -16.99
N ASP A 319 -3.31 -12.32 -18.10
CA ASP A 319 -2.68 -11.82 -19.31
C ASP A 319 -3.43 -10.63 -19.91
N ALA A 320 -4.78 -10.64 -19.88
CA ALA A 320 -5.58 -9.50 -20.32
C ALA A 320 -5.31 -8.22 -19.48
N ASN A 321 -5.14 -8.34 -18.15
CA ASN A 321 -4.78 -7.19 -17.31
C ASN A 321 -3.37 -6.71 -17.62
N LEU A 322 -2.40 -7.60 -17.77
CA LEU A 322 -1.01 -7.25 -18.11
C LEU A 322 -0.92 -6.55 -19.46
N CYS A 323 -1.66 -7.02 -20.49
CA CYS A 323 -1.74 -6.36 -21.79
C CYS A 323 -2.29 -4.92 -21.72
N LEU A 324 -3.13 -4.64 -20.74
CA LEU A 324 -3.68 -3.30 -20.48
C LEU A 324 -2.78 -2.44 -19.56
N GLY A 325 -1.60 -2.94 -19.17
CA GLY A 325 -0.63 -2.23 -18.32
C GLY A 325 -0.95 -2.26 -16.81
N PHE A 326 -1.83 -3.16 -16.36
CA PHE A 326 -2.20 -3.32 -14.94
C PHE A 326 -1.58 -4.57 -14.33
N LYS A 327 -1.37 -4.55 -13.00
CA LYS A 327 -1.04 -5.76 -12.25
C LYS A 327 -2.22 -6.74 -12.21
N ALA A 328 -1.95 -7.97 -11.82
CA ALA A 328 -2.99 -8.99 -11.65
C ALA A 328 -4.03 -8.61 -10.57
N ASP A 329 -3.62 -7.83 -9.57
CA ASP A 329 -4.47 -7.33 -8.47
C ASP A 329 -3.99 -5.94 -8.00
N GLU A 330 -4.85 -4.91 -8.16
CA GLU A 330 -4.60 -3.52 -7.76
C GLU A 330 -5.45 -3.10 -6.55
N ARG A 331 -6.06 -4.07 -5.83
CA ARG A 331 -6.96 -3.76 -4.70
C ARG A 331 -6.20 -3.27 -3.49
N ASP A 332 -6.83 -2.30 -2.80
CA ASP A 332 -6.43 -1.81 -1.49
C ASP A 332 -7.19 -2.59 -0.39
N TYR A 333 -6.47 -3.32 0.44
CA TYR A 333 -7.04 -4.06 1.57
C TYR A 333 -7.05 -3.25 2.87
N GLY A 334 -6.26 -2.18 2.96
CA GLY A 334 -6.13 -1.35 4.16
C GLY A 334 -7.41 -0.62 4.54
N CYS A 335 -8.10 -0.07 3.55
CA CYS A 335 -9.39 0.58 3.75
C CYS A 335 -10.43 -0.39 4.31
N GLY A 336 -10.53 -1.60 3.74
CA GLY A 336 -11.46 -2.64 4.22
C GLY A 336 -11.12 -3.09 5.65
N ALA A 337 -9.85 -3.23 5.97
CA ALA A 337 -9.40 -3.57 7.33
C ALA A 337 -9.75 -2.48 8.35
N GLN A 338 -9.59 -1.21 8.00
CA GLN A 338 -10.00 -0.11 8.88
C GLN A 338 -11.51 -0.03 9.10
N ILE A 339 -12.31 -0.28 8.06
CA ILE A 339 -13.76 -0.36 8.21
C ILE A 339 -14.11 -1.45 9.23
N LEU A 340 -13.55 -2.65 9.11
CA LEU A 340 -13.78 -3.74 10.06
C LEU A 340 -13.37 -3.36 11.48
N ARG A 341 -12.21 -2.73 11.66
CA ARG A 341 -11.78 -2.27 12.99
C ARG A 341 -12.68 -1.20 13.59
N LYS A 342 -13.16 -0.24 12.79
CA LYS A 342 -14.15 0.76 13.25
C LYS A 342 -15.44 0.12 13.71
N LEU A 343 -15.87 -0.95 13.06
CA LEU A 343 -17.03 -1.75 13.45
C LEU A 343 -16.76 -2.66 14.68
N GLY A 344 -15.56 -2.59 15.27
CA GLY A 344 -15.19 -3.37 16.45
C GLY A 344 -14.76 -4.82 16.16
N VAL A 345 -14.59 -5.20 14.89
CA VAL A 345 -14.13 -6.53 14.50
C VAL A 345 -12.64 -6.66 14.80
N GLN A 346 -12.25 -7.66 15.61
CA GLN A 346 -10.85 -8.01 15.86
C GLN A 346 -10.54 -9.42 15.40
N LYS A 347 -11.47 -10.35 15.65
CA LYS A 347 -11.39 -11.76 15.22
C LYS A 347 -12.49 -12.05 14.22
N MET A 348 -12.15 -12.83 13.20
CA MET A 348 -13.13 -13.13 12.15
C MET A 348 -13.02 -14.55 11.61
N ARG A 349 -14.17 -15.05 11.17
CA ARG A 349 -14.31 -16.19 10.29
C ARG A 349 -14.50 -15.64 8.87
N LEU A 350 -13.42 -15.63 8.08
CA LEU A 350 -13.38 -14.92 6.80
C LEU A 350 -13.96 -15.77 5.66
N MET A 351 -15.02 -15.29 5.03
CA MET A 351 -15.58 -15.89 3.80
C MET A 351 -14.73 -15.53 2.58
N THR A 352 -13.80 -16.39 2.21
CA THR A 352 -12.96 -16.20 1.02
C THR A 352 -12.43 -17.52 0.47
N ASN A 353 -12.17 -17.54 -0.84
CA ASN A 353 -11.42 -18.60 -1.52
C ASN A 353 -10.05 -18.07 -2.00
N ASN A 354 -9.70 -16.82 -1.67
CA ASN A 354 -8.47 -16.17 -2.09
C ASN A 354 -7.50 -16.02 -0.91
N PRO A 355 -6.37 -16.76 -0.89
CA PRO A 355 -5.39 -16.67 0.20
C PRO A 355 -4.71 -15.29 0.32
N VAL A 356 -4.54 -14.56 -0.78
CA VAL A 356 -3.94 -13.22 -0.76
C VAL A 356 -4.79 -12.23 0.06
N LYS A 357 -6.13 -12.35 0.03
CA LYS A 357 -7.01 -11.53 0.87
C LYS A 357 -6.77 -11.75 2.36
N ARG A 358 -6.46 -12.98 2.75
CA ARG A 358 -6.15 -13.35 4.13
C ARG A 358 -4.90 -12.62 4.61
N VAL A 359 -3.80 -12.78 3.89
CA VAL A 359 -2.52 -12.10 4.21
C VAL A 359 -2.70 -10.59 4.27
N GLY A 360 -3.44 -10.02 3.31
CA GLY A 360 -3.74 -8.59 3.27
C GLY A 360 -4.45 -8.07 4.52
N LEU A 361 -5.39 -8.82 5.11
CA LEU A 361 -6.12 -8.39 6.32
C LEU A 361 -5.33 -8.65 7.60
N GLU A 362 -4.62 -9.77 7.70
CA GLU A 362 -3.75 -10.10 8.85
C GLU A 362 -2.63 -9.07 9.04
N ALA A 363 -2.07 -8.53 7.94
CA ALA A 363 -1.07 -7.46 7.97
C ALA A 363 -1.58 -6.19 8.69
N TYR A 364 -2.90 -5.99 8.74
CA TYR A 364 -3.54 -4.86 9.41
C TYR A 364 -4.03 -5.17 10.84
N GLY A 365 -3.54 -6.26 11.44
CA GLY A 365 -3.82 -6.61 12.83
C GLY A 365 -5.22 -7.17 13.08
N LEU A 366 -5.86 -7.75 12.06
CA LEU A 366 -7.09 -8.53 12.18
C LEU A 366 -6.74 -10.01 12.29
N GLU A 367 -7.32 -10.71 13.28
CA GLU A 367 -7.10 -12.13 13.48
C GLU A 367 -8.12 -12.95 12.68
N ILE A 368 -7.64 -13.77 11.74
CA ILE A 368 -8.48 -14.71 10.98
C ILE A 368 -8.40 -16.09 11.63
N VAL A 369 -9.42 -16.42 12.41
CA VAL A 369 -9.48 -17.69 13.15
C VAL A 369 -9.95 -18.86 12.27
N GLU A 370 -10.73 -18.58 11.22
CA GLU A 370 -11.26 -19.58 10.31
C GLU A 370 -11.39 -19.02 8.90
N ASN A 371 -11.11 -19.85 7.90
CA ASN A 371 -11.43 -19.56 6.50
C ASN A 371 -12.69 -20.31 6.10
N VAL A 372 -13.78 -19.57 5.85
CA VAL A 372 -15.06 -20.11 5.45
C VAL A 372 -15.15 -20.09 3.91
N PRO A 373 -15.23 -21.25 3.24
CA PRO A 373 -15.33 -21.26 1.78
C PRO A 373 -16.67 -20.68 1.31
N ILE A 374 -16.58 -19.90 0.20
CA ILE A 374 -17.74 -19.34 -0.46
C ILE A 374 -17.69 -19.71 -1.95
N GLU A 375 -17.96 -20.98 -2.19
CA GLU A 375 -17.92 -21.56 -3.54
C GLU A 375 -19.28 -21.46 -4.23
N VAL A 376 -19.25 -21.24 -5.53
CA VAL A 376 -20.40 -21.19 -6.41
C VAL A 376 -20.26 -22.31 -7.44
N THR A 377 -21.34 -22.97 -7.80
CA THR A 377 -21.31 -24.01 -8.83
C THR A 377 -20.91 -23.40 -10.18
N PRO A 378 -19.84 -23.91 -10.84
CA PRO A 378 -19.45 -23.41 -12.14
C PRO A 378 -20.55 -23.55 -13.18
N ASN A 379 -20.61 -22.61 -14.12
CA ASN A 379 -21.45 -22.67 -15.31
C ASN A 379 -20.58 -22.67 -16.59
N GLU A 380 -21.17 -22.87 -17.74
CA GLU A 380 -20.47 -22.91 -19.03
C GLU A 380 -19.71 -21.63 -19.37
N TYR A 381 -20.13 -20.45 -18.86
CA TYR A 381 -19.54 -19.17 -19.17
C TYR A 381 -18.41 -18.81 -18.20
N ASN A 382 -18.43 -19.26 -16.93
CA ASN A 382 -17.43 -18.89 -15.92
C ASN A 382 -16.40 -19.98 -15.61
N LEU A 383 -16.53 -21.18 -16.14
CA LEU A 383 -15.63 -22.29 -15.84
C LEU A 383 -14.17 -21.95 -16.15
N ARG A 384 -13.90 -21.33 -17.29
CA ARG A 384 -12.55 -20.90 -17.67
C ARG A 384 -12.00 -19.85 -16.69
N TYR A 385 -12.82 -18.88 -16.32
CA TYR A 385 -12.46 -17.85 -15.34
C TYR A 385 -12.13 -18.45 -13.96
N LEU A 386 -12.92 -19.42 -13.49
CA LEU A 386 -12.68 -20.09 -12.21
C LEU A 386 -11.41 -20.95 -12.25
N LYS A 387 -11.12 -21.63 -13.38
CA LYS A 387 -9.85 -22.33 -13.59
C LYS A 387 -8.66 -21.37 -13.49
N THR A 388 -8.70 -20.23 -14.18
CA THR A 388 -7.64 -19.21 -14.08
C THR A 388 -7.44 -18.74 -12.63
N LYS A 389 -8.52 -18.52 -11.87
CA LYS A 389 -8.42 -18.19 -10.44
C LYS A 389 -7.69 -19.27 -9.65
N LYS A 390 -8.00 -20.56 -9.90
CA LYS A 390 -7.38 -21.69 -9.24
C LYS A 390 -5.91 -21.84 -9.62
N ASP A 391 -5.63 -21.93 -10.93
CA ASP A 391 -4.34 -22.37 -11.46
C ASP A 391 -3.27 -21.25 -11.43
N ARG A 392 -3.68 -19.99 -11.66
CA ARG A 392 -2.76 -18.84 -11.77
C ARG A 392 -2.80 -17.88 -10.59
N MET A 393 -3.87 -17.92 -9.78
CA MET A 393 -4.04 -16.98 -8.67
C MET A 393 -4.14 -17.67 -7.30
N GLY A 394 -3.88 -18.97 -7.23
CA GLY A 394 -3.82 -19.74 -6.00
C GLY A 394 -5.14 -19.85 -5.22
N HIS A 395 -6.28 -19.63 -5.87
CA HIS A 395 -7.59 -19.79 -5.21
C HIS A 395 -7.87 -21.25 -4.84
N THR A 396 -8.36 -21.45 -3.62
CA THR A 396 -8.79 -22.78 -3.13
C THR A 396 -10.22 -23.09 -3.61
N LEU A 397 -10.36 -23.55 -4.87
CA LEU A 397 -11.64 -23.88 -5.47
C LEU A 397 -11.72 -25.38 -5.74
N LYS A 398 -12.85 -25.99 -5.40
CA LYS A 398 -13.22 -27.35 -5.81
C LYS A 398 -13.95 -27.26 -7.16
N LEU A 399 -13.22 -27.46 -8.26
CA LEU A 399 -13.74 -27.41 -9.64
C LEU A 399 -13.82 -28.80 -10.20
#